data_82e725d32ce9d3158c5bd4c26a07d727
#
_entry.id   82e725d32ce9d3158c5bd4c26a07d727
#
_cell.length_a   1.000
_cell.length_b   1.000
_cell.length_c   1.000
_cell.angle_alpha   90.00
_cell.angle_beta   90.00
_cell.angle_gamma   90.00
#
_symmetry.space_group_name_H-M   'P 1'
#
loop_
_entity.id
_entity.type
_entity.pdbx_description
1 polymer ?
#
loop_
_entity_poly.entity_id
_entity_poly.type
_entity_poly.pdbx_seq_one_letter_code
_entity_poly.pdbx_strand_id
1 'polypeptide(L)'
;MVEYMVKKISGIIGLILLSIVMYIFMEVQVTIDSPNTDKPIIKEQEVNEVSEWITIPTYDGANEVTHPKILYFKDGFNGYKYWMVATPYENNDTYLENPSVVVSNDGTNFIEPKGIKNPISGYPSIKKNDTYYSDPFILYYKDHFELFYRKTGSIENGKYISNGYNYLYHMESINGIKWFSKKIILRNDSYERYMSPSVIKTRNLYKIWYTNYDCNMKYIESNDLKKFNKPLDVKIKNFDKGVWHSEIQYKGGKYYLIFMTRNNYLYYTESKNGINFDEPKLINTNLDELKGTYNYIYKTTFILRGNGIELYIPYKVNGRWKMYHKVMTLDNFYKELNN
;
A
#
# COMPACT_ATOMS: atom_id res chain seq x y z
N MET A 1 -20.95 61.36 28.49
CA MET A 1 -19.55 61.04 28.84
C MET A 1 -19.18 59.57 28.58
N VAL A 2 -19.97 58.61 29.05
CA VAL A 2 -19.73 57.17 28.92
C VAL A 2 -19.69 56.71 27.44
N GLU A 3 -20.62 57.15 26.60
CA GLU A 3 -20.71 56.77 25.18
C GLU A 3 -19.52 57.26 24.33
N TYR A 4 -18.99 58.45 24.69
CA TYR A 4 -17.77 58.96 24.04
C TYR A 4 -16.53 58.15 24.42
N MET A 5 -16.41 57.69 25.66
CA MET A 5 -15.33 56.83 26.11
C MET A 5 -15.39 55.42 25.45
N VAL A 6 -16.59 54.84 25.33
CA VAL A 6 -16.77 53.56 24.66
C VAL A 6 -16.35 53.60 23.19
N LYS A 7 -16.74 54.65 22.43
CA LYS A 7 -16.31 54.85 21.03
C LYS A 7 -14.79 55.03 20.89
N LYS A 8 -14.16 55.71 21.85
CA LYS A 8 -12.72 55.95 21.86
C LYS A 8 -11.95 54.66 22.17
N ILE A 9 -12.44 53.81 23.08
CA ILE A 9 -11.83 52.50 23.42
C ILE A 9 -11.99 51.51 22.27
N SER A 10 -13.17 51.45 21.63
CA SER A 10 -13.37 50.55 20.45
C SER A 10 -12.50 50.96 19.27
N GLY A 11 -12.25 52.25 19.04
CA GLY A 11 -11.32 52.74 18.03
C GLY A 11 -9.87 52.34 18.30
N ILE A 12 -9.43 52.39 19.56
CA ILE A 12 -8.07 51.98 19.96
C ILE A 12 -7.88 50.46 19.81
N ILE A 13 -8.88 49.67 20.20
CA ILE A 13 -8.84 48.20 20.03
C ILE A 13 -8.81 47.83 18.56
N GLY A 14 -9.57 48.53 17.72
CA GLY A 14 -9.54 48.31 16.25
C GLY A 14 -8.17 48.61 15.63
N LEU A 15 -7.51 49.70 16.07
CA LEU A 15 -6.16 50.05 15.63
C LEU A 15 -5.09 49.06 16.06
N ILE A 16 -5.18 48.53 17.29
CA ILE A 16 -4.28 47.50 17.81
C ILE A 16 -4.45 46.20 17.05
N LEU A 17 -5.68 45.75 16.77
CA LEU A 17 -5.96 44.56 15.98
C LEU A 17 -5.44 44.71 14.54
N LEU A 18 -5.61 45.89 13.93
CA LEU A 18 -5.08 46.15 12.57
C LEU A 18 -3.55 46.12 12.54
N SER A 19 -2.87 46.67 13.56
CA SER A 19 -1.42 46.62 13.64
C SER A 19 -0.88 45.21 13.90
N ILE A 20 -1.57 44.38 14.67
CA ILE A 20 -1.20 42.95 14.87
C ILE A 20 -1.38 42.17 13.57
N VAL A 21 -2.47 42.38 12.83
CA VAL A 21 -2.70 41.73 11.55
C VAL A 21 -1.65 42.18 10.53
N MET A 22 -1.32 43.48 10.46
CA MET A 22 -0.24 43.97 9.59
C MET A 22 1.13 43.44 10.00
N TYR A 23 1.43 43.31 11.29
CA TYR A 23 2.67 42.74 11.77
C TYR A 23 2.80 41.25 11.40
N ILE A 24 1.73 40.45 11.56
CA ILE A 24 1.67 39.05 11.11
C ILE A 24 1.83 38.95 9.59
N PHE A 25 1.21 39.85 8.82
CA PHE A 25 1.39 39.88 7.36
C PHE A 25 2.80 40.27 6.95
N MET A 26 3.46 41.19 7.67
CA MET A 26 4.86 41.54 7.40
C MET A 26 5.84 40.43 7.77
N GLU A 27 5.64 39.71 8.88
CA GLU A 27 6.45 38.52 9.20
C GLU A 27 6.26 37.37 8.19
N VAL A 28 5.03 37.17 7.70
CA VAL A 28 4.76 36.18 6.64
C VAL A 28 5.38 36.56 5.30
N GLN A 29 5.45 37.86 4.98
CA GLN A 29 6.10 38.31 3.74
C GLN A 29 7.64 38.30 3.81
N VAL A 30 8.22 38.59 5.00
CA VAL A 30 9.70 38.55 5.16
C VAL A 30 10.23 37.09 5.13
N THR A 31 9.38 36.10 5.39
CA THR A 31 9.75 34.66 5.24
C THR A 31 9.62 34.14 3.80
N ILE A 32 9.03 34.90 2.87
CA ILE A 32 8.85 34.48 1.48
C ILE A 32 9.95 35.02 0.53
N ASP A 33 10.65 36.08 0.89
CA ASP A 33 11.58 36.81 -0.03
C ASP A 33 13.06 36.73 0.41
N SER A 34 13.56 35.56 0.78
CA SER A 34 15.00 35.29 0.75
C SER A 34 15.26 34.00 0.00
N PRO A 35 15.77 34.01 -1.22
CA PRO A 35 16.37 32.83 -1.79
C PRO A 35 17.64 32.55 -0.98
N ASN A 36 17.54 31.74 0.04
CA ASN A 36 18.70 31.21 0.74
C ASN A 36 19.40 30.25 -0.23
N THR A 37 20.39 30.78 -0.96
CA THR A 37 21.19 30.10 -1.98
C THR A 37 22.18 29.09 -1.35
N ASP A 38 22.19 28.95 -0.03
CA ASP A 38 23.10 28.05 0.70
C ASP A 38 22.40 26.88 1.39
N LYS A 39 21.27 26.39 0.84
CA LYS A 39 20.86 25.04 1.21
C LYS A 39 21.91 24.08 0.63
N PRO A 40 22.57 23.23 1.46
CA PRO A 40 23.42 22.20 0.92
C PRO A 40 22.59 21.43 -0.08
N ILE A 41 23.07 21.31 -1.32
CA ILE A 41 22.55 20.39 -2.31
C ILE A 41 22.68 19.03 -1.62
N ILE A 42 21.59 18.54 -1.03
CA ILE A 42 21.52 17.16 -0.55
C ILE A 42 21.69 16.38 -1.85
N LYS A 43 22.90 15.87 -2.10
CA LYS A 43 23.12 14.94 -3.20
C LYS A 43 22.10 13.87 -3.02
N GLU A 44 21.14 13.79 -3.95
CA GLU A 44 20.21 12.67 -4.01
C GLU A 44 21.06 11.41 -3.97
N GLN A 45 20.75 10.53 -3.02
CA GLN A 45 21.50 9.30 -2.84
C GLN A 45 21.41 8.55 -4.17
N GLU A 46 22.56 8.29 -4.82
CA GLU A 46 22.62 7.55 -6.07
C GLU A 46 21.85 6.23 -5.89
N VAL A 47 20.91 5.98 -6.78
CA VAL A 47 20.14 4.74 -6.81
C VAL A 47 21.05 3.72 -7.49
N ASN A 48 21.59 2.79 -6.71
CA ASN A 48 22.28 1.62 -7.27
C ASN A 48 21.22 0.71 -7.89
N GLU A 49 21.28 0.57 -9.22
CA GLU A 49 20.36 -0.31 -9.95
C GLU A 49 20.71 -1.77 -9.65
N VAL A 50 19.71 -2.54 -9.29
CA VAL A 50 19.82 -3.95 -8.91
C VAL A 50 18.67 -4.72 -9.56
N SER A 51 18.96 -5.96 -9.97
CA SER A 51 17.97 -6.90 -10.47
C SER A 51 18.38 -8.31 -10.07
N GLU A 52 17.70 -8.88 -9.09
CA GLU A 52 18.08 -10.17 -8.50
C GLU A 52 16.89 -10.99 -7.98
N TRP A 53 17.08 -12.29 -7.89
CA TRP A 53 16.17 -13.19 -7.21
C TRP A 53 16.49 -13.20 -5.72
N ILE A 54 15.46 -13.00 -4.90
CA ILE A 54 15.59 -13.03 -3.44
C ILE A 54 14.67 -14.08 -2.83
N THR A 55 15.02 -14.53 -1.63
CA THR A 55 14.24 -15.48 -0.86
C THR A 55 13.54 -14.76 0.29
N ILE A 56 12.23 -14.96 0.41
CA ILE A 56 11.43 -14.46 1.51
C ILE A 56 11.08 -15.65 2.41
N PRO A 57 11.51 -15.67 3.68
CA PRO A 57 11.19 -16.77 4.58
C PRO A 57 9.69 -16.81 4.89
N THR A 58 9.15 -18.03 5.00
CA THR A 58 7.75 -18.28 5.29
C THR A 58 7.60 -19.17 6.53
N TYR A 59 6.49 -19.05 7.25
CA TYR A 59 6.24 -19.83 8.47
C TYR A 59 6.09 -21.34 8.20
N ASP A 60 5.79 -21.73 6.97
CA ASP A 60 5.71 -23.12 6.51
C ASP A 60 7.07 -23.66 6.01
N GLY A 61 8.08 -22.78 5.90
CA GLY A 61 9.43 -23.13 5.47
C GLY A 61 9.62 -23.31 3.97
N ALA A 62 8.57 -23.18 3.15
CA ALA A 62 8.65 -23.35 1.70
C ALA A 62 9.32 -22.18 0.99
N ASN A 63 9.28 -20.98 1.60
CA ASN A 63 9.82 -19.75 1.04
C ASN A 63 9.16 -19.34 -0.28
N GLU A 64 7.92 -19.74 -0.48
CA GLU A 64 7.08 -19.36 -1.61
C GLU A 64 6.03 -18.35 -1.17
N VAL A 65 6.10 -17.12 -1.65
CA VAL A 65 5.23 -16.03 -1.22
C VAL A 65 4.52 -15.34 -2.36
N THR A 66 3.32 -14.85 -2.05
CA THR A 66 2.53 -13.97 -2.91
C THR A 66 1.99 -12.79 -2.11
N HIS A 67 1.29 -11.87 -2.77
CA HIS A 67 0.64 -10.70 -2.17
C HIS A 67 1.55 -9.84 -1.28
N PRO A 68 2.79 -9.53 -1.68
CA PRO A 68 3.65 -8.69 -0.86
C PRO A 68 3.07 -7.26 -0.74
N LYS A 69 3.35 -6.63 0.42
CA LYS A 69 3.28 -5.18 0.63
C LYS A 69 4.44 -4.76 1.50
N ILE A 70 5.24 -3.84 1.00
CA ILE A 70 6.48 -3.39 1.65
C ILE A 70 6.38 -1.94 2.11
N LEU A 71 7.03 -1.64 3.24
CA LEU A 71 7.29 -0.31 3.75
C LEU A 71 8.80 -0.11 3.89
N TYR A 72 9.26 1.12 3.71
CA TYR A 72 10.65 1.52 3.89
C TYR A 72 10.77 2.65 4.91
N PHE A 73 11.64 2.48 5.88
CA PHE A 73 12.00 3.46 6.89
C PHE A 73 13.46 3.87 6.71
N LYS A 74 13.71 5.10 6.29
CA LYS A 74 15.07 5.60 6.03
C LYS A 74 16.01 5.40 7.21
N ASP A 75 15.53 5.75 8.40
CA ASP A 75 16.31 5.68 9.65
C ASP A 75 16.08 4.36 10.41
N GLY A 76 15.32 3.44 9.83
CA GLY A 76 14.91 2.19 10.44
C GLY A 76 13.76 2.36 11.44
N PHE A 77 13.02 1.28 11.66
CA PHE A 77 12.02 1.14 12.72
C PHE A 77 12.27 -0.20 13.44
N ASN A 78 12.41 -0.19 14.77
CA ASN A 78 12.76 -1.37 15.56
C ASN A 78 13.98 -2.15 15.02
N GLY A 79 15.00 -1.42 14.51
CA GLY A 79 16.23 -1.99 14.00
C GLY A 79 16.19 -2.43 12.53
N TYR A 80 15.07 -2.21 11.81
CA TYR A 80 14.91 -2.64 10.42
C TYR A 80 14.45 -1.50 9.51
N LYS A 81 15.00 -1.45 8.30
CA LYS A 81 14.62 -0.46 7.28
C LYS A 81 13.42 -0.90 6.44
N TYR A 82 13.30 -2.18 6.19
CA TYR A 82 12.24 -2.75 5.36
C TYR A 82 11.32 -3.63 6.21
N TRP A 83 10.03 -3.44 6.03
CA TRP A 83 8.97 -4.23 6.64
C TRP A 83 8.04 -4.71 5.55
N MET A 84 7.97 -6.00 5.35
CA MET A 84 7.10 -6.60 4.34
C MET A 84 6.06 -7.48 5.02
N VAL A 85 4.81 -7.36 4.60
CA VAL A 85 3.78 -8.36 4.85
C VAL A 85 3.51 -9.10 3.54
N ALA A 86 3.41 -10.42 3.61
CA ALA A 86 3.12 -11.28 2.45
C ALA A 86 2.33 -12.51 2.91
N THR A 87 1.86 -13.33 1.97
CA THR A 87 1.23 -14.62 2.26
C THR A 87 2.05 -15.76 1.68
N PRO A 88 2.33 -16.83 2.45
CA PRO A 88 2.84 -18.09 1.90
C PRO A 88 1.87 -18.68 0.87
N TYR A 89 2.40 -19.33 -0.16
CA TYR A 89 1.57 -19.89 -1.24
C TYR A 89 2.23 -21.12 -1.89
N GLU A 90 2.81 -22.00 -1.08
CA GLU A 90 3.44 -23.24 -1.57
C GLU A 90 2.47 -24.06 -2.41
N ASN A 91 2.91 -24.50 -3.57
CA ASN A 91 2.13 -25.32 -4.51
C ASN A 91 0.74 -24.73 -4.88
N ASN A 92 0.54 -23.42 -4.76
CA ASN A 92 -0.74 -22.71 -4.90
C ASN A 92 -1.80 -23.16 -3.86
N ASP A 93 -1.37 -23.62 -2.69
CA ASP A 93 -2.29 -23.98 -1.61
C ASP A 93 -2.79 -22.72 -0.91
N THR A 94 -4.03 -22.33 -1.21
CA THR A 94 -4.68 -21.16 -0.63
C THR A 94 -4.85 -21.26 0.89
N TYR A 95 -4.85 -22.47 1.47
CA TYR A 95 -4.96 -22.65 2.91
C TYR A 95 -3.71 -22.22 3.68
N LEU A 96 -2.57 -22.11 3.00
CA LEU A 96 -1.35 -21.54 3.56
C LEU A 96 -1.36 -20.02 3.55
N GLU A 97 -2.23 -19.40 2.73
CA GLU A 97 -2.33 -17.95 2.69
C GLU A 97 -2.75 -17.38 4.04
N ASN A 98 -1.85 -16.65 4.66
CA ASN A 98 -2.08 -15.94 5.92
C ASN A 98 -1.05 -14.83 6.08
N PRO A 99 -1.43 -13.60 6.46
CA PRO A 99 -0.50 -12.50 6.63
C PRO A 99 0.68 -12.87 7.52
N SER A 100 1.88 -12.71 6.98
CA SER A 100 3.14 -12.95 7.68
C SER A 100 4.06 -11.76 7.47
N VAL A 101 4.74 -11.32 8.53
CA VAL A 101 5.63 -10.16 8.48
C VAL A 101 7.08 -10.62 8.51
N VAL A 102 7.86 -10.06 7.60
CA VAL A 102 9.32 -10.22 7.53
C VAL A 102 9.98 -8.85 7.41
N VAL A 103 11.25 -8.76 7.79
CA VAL A 103 12.01 -7.51 7.86
C VAL A 103 13.39 -7.67 7.24
N SER A 104 13.95 -6.55 6.80
CA SER A 104 15.31 -6.50 6.23
C SER A 104 15.96 -5.14 6.49
N ASN A 105 17.30 -5.08 6.41
CA ASN A 105 18.04 -3.82 6.44
C ASN A 105 18.60 -3.41 5.08
N ASP A 106 18.61 -4.31 4.11
CA ASP A 106 19.17 -4.09 2.77
C ASP A 106 18.13 -4.25 1.63
N GLY A 107 16.93 -4.75 1.95
CA GLY A 107 15.86 -5.00 0.96
C GLY A 107 15.97 -6.34 0.24
N THR A 108 16.98 -7.15 0.53
CA THR A 108 17.25 -8.44 -0.13
C THR A 108 17.28 -9.60 0.85
N ASN A 109 17.92 -9.42 2.00
CA ASN A 109 18.02 -10.43 3.05
C ASN A 109 16.92 -10.24 4.09
N PHE A 110 15.81 -10.95 3.90
CA PHE A 110 14.65 -10.90 4.79
C PHE A 110 14.72 -11.99 5.86
N ILE A 111 14.29 -11.63 7.06
CA ILE A 111 14.18 -12.54 8.21
C ILE A 111 12.84 -12.31 8.93
N GLU A 112 12.41 -13.27 9.72
CA GLU A 112 11.33 -13.03 10.67
C GLU A 112 11.84 -12.14 11.83
N PRO A 113 11.15 -11.04 12.18
CA PRO A 113 11.59 -10.20 13.29
C PRO A 113 11.46 -10.95 14.61
N LYS A 114 12.44 -10.77 15.51
CA LYS A 114 12.47 -11.45 16.81
C LYS A 114 11.18 -11.21 17.61
N GLY A 115 10.54 -12.29 18.03
CA GLY A 115 9.36 -12.26 18.89
C GLY A 115 8.02 -12.17 18.16
N ILE A 116 8.02 -12.12 16.82
CA ILE A 116 6.78 -12.25 16.05
C ILE A 116 6.25 -13.70 16.12
N LYS A 117 4.95 -13.83 15.92
CA LYS A 117 4.31 -15.12 15.66
C LYS A 117 3.65 -15.05 14.29
N ASN A 118 4.34 -15.55 13.29
CA ASN A 118 3.73 -15.79 11.98
C ASN A 118 3.01 -17.15 11.98
N PRO A 119 1.85 -17.27 11.33
CA PRO A 119 1.11 -16.21 10.66
C PRO A 119 0.33 -15.31 11.65
N ILE A 120 0.18 -14.02 11.30
CA ILE A 120 -0.42 -12.99 12.17
C ILE A 120 -1.87 -13.28 12.53
N SER A 121 -2.65 -13.83 11.61
CA SER A 121 -4.09 -14.07 11.83
C SER A 121 -4.39 -15.38 12.57
N GLY A 122 -3.35 -16.12 13.01
CA GLY A 122 -3.48 -17.49 13.51
C GLY A 122 -3.78 -18.47 12.37
N TYR A 123 -3.50 -19.75 12.58
CA TYR A 123 -3.75 -20.75 11.54
C TYR A 123 -5.23 -20.74 11.12
N PRO A 124 -5.52 -20.74 9.82
CA PRO A 124 -6.89 -20.93 9.36
C PRO A 124 -7.39 -22.25 9.91
N SER A 125 -8.57 -22.23 10.49
CA SER A 125 -9.18 -23.41 11.04
C SER A 125 -9.44 -24.43 9.94
N ILE A 126 -8.57 -25.43 9.82
CA ILE A 126 -8.80 -26.69 9.10
C ILE A 126 -9.27 -26.53 7.64
N LYS A 127 -8.61 -27.20 6.68
CA LYS A 127 -9.03 -27.37 5.27
C LYS A 127 -10.54 -27.65 5.08
N LYS A 128 -11.23 -28.17 6.10
CA LYS A 128 -12.67 -28.42 6.08
C LYS A 128 -13.56 -27.17 5.97
N ASN A 129 -13.05 -25.97 6.27
CA ASN A 129 -13.85 -24.76 6.29
C ASN A 129 -13.68 -23.89 5.04
N ASP A 130 -12.90 -24.36 4.04
CA ASP A 130 -12.66 -23.64 2.80
C ASP A 130 -12.43 -22.13 3.04
N THR A 131 -11.57 -21.83 4.02
CA THR A 131 -11.31 -20.47 4.49
C THR A 131 -9.84 -20.19 4.46
N TYR A 132 -9.46 -19.03 3.91
CA TYR A 132 -8.09 -18.54 3.92
C TYR A 132 -8.03 -17.02 4.09
N TYR A 133 -6.83 -16.50 4.39
CA TYR A 133 -6.57 -15.08 4.60
C TYR A 133 -5.55 -14.60 3.59
N SER A 134 -5.92 -13.67 2.72
CA SER A 134 -5.05 -13.22 1.64
C SER A 134 -5.03 -11.70 1.48
N ASP A 135 -4.28 -11.25 0.50
CA ASP A 135 -4.21 -9.84 0.08
C ASP A 135 -3.88 -8.88 1.24
N PRO A 136 -2.81 -9.12 2.03
CA PRO A 136 -2.46 -8.23 3.10
C PRO A 136 -1.96 -6.90 2.57
N PHE A 137 -2.22 -5.85 3.35
CA PHE A 137 -1.71 -4.50 3.14
C PHE A 137 -1.33 -3.88 4.47
N ILE A 138 -0.08 -3.50 4.63
CA ILE A 138 0.44 -2.84 5.82
C ILE A 138 0.68 -1.36 5.52
N LEU A 139 0.29 -0.50 6.45
CA LEU A 139 0.66 0.90 6.46
C LEU A 139 1.23 1.30 7.83
N TYR A 140 1.96 2.40 7.86
CA TYR A 140 2.46 3.03 9.08
C TYR A 140 1.98 4.47 9.14
N TYR A 141 1.34 4.83 10.25
CA TYR A 141 0.77 6.15 10.43
C TYR A 141 0.76 6.54 11.91
N LYS A 142 1.33 7.71 12.25
CA LYS A 142 1.39 8.25 13.61
C LYS A 142 1.87 7.21 14.63
N ASP A 143 3.06 6.68 14.40
CA ASP A 143 3.80 5.80 15.31
C ASP A 143 3.18 4.41 15.55
N HIS A 144 2.30 3.95 14.67
CA HIS A 144 1.79 2.58 14.70
C HIS A 144 1.56 2.02 13.30
N PHE A 145 1.59 0.68 13.22
CA PHE A 145 1.22 -0.07 12.02
C PHE A 145 -0.27 -0.37 12.01
N GLU A 146 -0.84 -0.39 10.83
CA GLU A 146 -2.16 -0.90 10.56
C GLU A 146 -2.07 -1.97 9.46
N LEU A 147 -2.70 -3.12 9.69
CA LEU A 147 -2.74 -4.25 8.78
C LEU A 147 -4.17 -4.46 8.30
N PHE A 148 -4.35 -4.48 7.00
CA PHE A 148 -5.59 -4.83 6.32
C PHE A 148 -5.38 -6.14 5.59
N TYR A 149 -6.35 -7.05 5.62
CA TYR A 149 -6.28 -8.30 4.87
C TYR A 149 -7.65 -8.90 4.65
N ARG A 150 -7.78 -9.67 3.59
CA ARG A 150 -9.02 -10.34 3.24
C ARG A 150 -9.11 -11.69 3.93
N LYS A 151 -10.30 -12.03 4.42
CA LYS A 151 -10.72 -13.41 4.70
C LYS A 151 -11.76 -13.82 3.68
N THR A 152 -11.62 -14.98 3.08
CA THR A 152 -12.56 -15.52 2.10
C THR A 152 -12.83 -16.99 2.36
N GLY A 153 -13.98 -17.49 1.95
CA GLY A 153 -14.39 -18.90 2.11
C GLY A 153 -15.83 -19.13 1.70
N SER A 154 -16.23 -20.38 1.69
CA SER A 154 -17.62 -20.80 1.41
C SER A 154 -18.32 -21.43 2.61
N ILE A 155 -17.62 -21.60 3.74
CA ILE A 155 -18.21 -22.15 4.98
C ILE A 155 -17.95 -21.17 6.12
N GLU A 156 -19.01 -20.67 6.76
CA GLU A 156 -18.93 -19.87 7.98
C GLU A 156 -19.78 -20.49 9.08
N ASN A 157 -19.18 -20.67 10.28
CA ASN A 157 -19.85 -21.27 11.44
C ASN A 157 -20.54 -22.61 11.13
N GLY A 158 -19.91 -23.44 10.26
CA GLY A 158 -20.42 -24.73 9.85
C GLY A 158 -21.56 -24.68 8.82
N LYS A 159 -21.93 -23.50 8.32
CA LYS A 159 -22.95 -23.32 7.28
C LYS A 159 -22.31 -23.00 5.94
N TYR A 160 -22.77 -23.65 4.89
CA TYR A 160 -22.37 -23.37 3.51
C TYR A 160 -23.03 -22.09 3.02
N ILE A 161 -22.23 -21.20 2.43
CA ILE A 161 -22.64 -19.94 1.78
C ILE A 161 -22.43 -20.09 0.28
N SER A 162 -23.49 -20.18 -0.48
CA SER A 162 -23.47 -20.57 -1.90
C SER A 162 -22.54 -19.72 -2.79
N ASN A 163 -22.42 -18.43 -2.50
CA ASN A 163 -21.57 -17.52 -3.25
C ASN A 163 -20.26 -17.18 -2.53
N GLY A 164 -19.99 -17.88 -1.42
CA GLY A 164 -18.88 -17.57 -0.54
C GLY A 164 -19.07 -16.26 0.24
N TYR A 165 -18.10 -15.93 1.04
CA TYR A 165 -18.03 -14.65 1.76
C TYR A 165 -16.67 -14.00 1.62
N ASN A 166 -16.63 -12.69 1.75
CA ASN A 166 -15.40 -11.91 1.75
C ASN A 166 -15.49 -10.84 2.84
N TYR A 167 -14.52 -10.87 3.74
CA TYR A 167 -14.40 -9.90 4.81
C TYR A 167 -13.08 -9.18 4.70
N LEU A 168 -13.09 -7.86 4.90
CA LEU A 168 -11.88 -7.09 5.10
C LEU A 168 -11.65 -6.92 6.60
N TYR A 169 -10.51 -7.42 7.05
CA TYR A 169 -10.05 -7.30 8.43
C TYR A 169 -9.11 -6.11 8.60
N HIS A 170 -9.09 -5.57 9.79
CA HIS A 170 -8.12 -4.59 10.26
C HIS A 170 -7.53 -5.04 11.59
N MET A 171 -6.23 -4.82 11.76
CA MET A 171 -5.48 -5.00 12.99
C MET A 171 -4.49 -3.84 13.18
N GLU A 172 -4.02 -3.65 14.41
CA GLU A 172 -3.07 -2.61 14.78
C GLU A 172 -1.86 -3.19 15.48
N SER A 173 -0.71 -2.51 15.38
CA SER A 173 0.49 -2.84 16.12
C SER A 173 1.36 -1.60 16.36
N ILE A 174 1.85 -1.40 17.57
CA ILE A 174 2.77 -0.31 17.91
C ILE A 174 4.19 -0.62 17.42
N ASN A 175 4.55 -1.89 17.35
CA ASN A 175 5.93 -2.31 17.10
C ASN A 175 6.10 -3.26 15.90
N GLY A 176 5.05 -3.58 15.17
CA GLY A 176 5.07 -4.53 14.05
C GLY A 176 5.20 -6.00 14.46
N ILE A 177 5.37 -6.29 15.76
CA ILE A 177 5.59 -7.64 16.30
C ILE A 177 4.33 -8.19 16.97
N LYS A 178 3.72 -7.39 17.84
CA LYS A 178 2.48 -7.75 18.56
C LYS A 178 1.31 -7.05 17.91
N TRP A 179 0.38 -7.84 17.38
CA TRP A 179 -0.80 -7.39 16.68
C TRP A 179 -2.06 -7.55 17.54
N PHE A 180 -2.93 -6.55 17.54
CA PHE A 180 -4.12 -6.47 18.38
C PHE A 180 -5.27 -5.79 17.64
N SER A 181 -6.42 -5.59 18.31
CA SER A 181 -7.61 -4.90 17.77
C SER A 181 -8.17 -5.54 16.49
N LYS A 182 -8.06 -6.88 16.36
CA LYS A 182 -8.58 -7.60 15.19
C LYS A 182 -10.08 -7.38 15.04
N LYS A 183 -10.50 -6.75 13.96
CA LYS A 183 -11.91 -6.47 13.67
C LYS A 183 -12.23 -6.63 12.19
N ILE A 184 -13.46 -7.01 11.89
CA ILE A 184 -14.01 -6.96 10.53
C ILE A 184 -14.49 -5.53 10.30
N ILE A 185 -14.01 -4.89 9.24
CA ILE A 185 -14.41 -3.53 8.86
C ILE A 185 -15.39 -3.53 7.69
N LEU A 186 -15.31 -4.53 6.81
CA LEU A 186 -16.26 -4.72 5.70
C LEU A 186 -16.66 -6.18 5.61
N ARG A 187 -17.94 -6.42 5.34
CA ARG A 187 -18.52 -7.74 5.08
C ARG A 187 -19.24 -7.73 3.76
N ASN A 188 -19.05 -8.77 2.98
CA ASN A 188 -19.89 -9.04 1.83
C ASN A 188 -20.06 -10.56 1.66
N ASP A 189 -21.29 -10.95 1.40
CA ASP A 189 -21.66 -12.36 1.30
C ASP A 189 -21.70 -12.86 -0.15
N SER A 190 -21.37 -12.03 -1.16
CA SER A 190 -21.53 -12.49 -2.54
C SER A 190 -20.53 -11.91 -3.54
N TYR A 191 -20.52 -10.61 -3.78
CA TYR A 191 -19.94 -10.07 -5.01
C TYR A 191 -18.67 -9.24 -4.82
N GLU A 192 -18.61 -8.48 -3.74
CA GLU A 192 -17.43 -7.66 -3.42
C GLU A 192 -16.35 -8.55 -2.82
N ARG A 193 -15.22 -8.66 -3.49
CA ARG A 193 -14.13 -9.53 -3.04
C ARG A 193 -13.09 -8.86 -2.19
N TYR A 194 -13.04 -7.54 -2.13
CA TYR A 194 -12.01 -6.75 -1.43
C TYR A 194 -10.58 -7.23 -1.73
N MET A 195 -10.32 -7.64 -2.99
CA MET A 195 -9.01 -8.13 -3.42
C MET A 195 -8.01 -6.97 -3.46
N SER A 196 -6.78 -7.25 -3.08
CA SER A 196 -5.66 -6.30 -3.10
C SER A 196 -6.01 -4.92 -2.51
N PRO A 197 -6.49 -4.86 -1.26
CA PRO A 197 -6.77 -3.58 -0.65
C PRO A 197 -5.50 -2.74 -0.64
N SER A 198 -5.61 -1.50 -1.10
CA SER A 198 -4.59 -0.46 -0.95
C SER A 198 -5.15 0.64 -0.08
N VAL A 199 -4.44 1.02 0.95
CA VAL A 199 -4.94 1.97 1.95
C VAL A 199 -3.99 3.14 2.11
N ILE A 200 -4.52 4.34 1.96
CA ILE A 200 -3.82 5.59 2.27
C ILE A 200 -4.58 6.30 3.38
N LYS A 201 -3.87 6.66 4.44
CA LYS A 201 -4.43 7.38 5.58
C LYS A 201 -3.90 8.80 5.60
N THR A 202 -4.79 9.78 5.60
CA THR A 202 -4.46 11.20 5.70
C THR A 202 -5.28 11.82 6.83
N ARG A 203 -4.63 12.34 7.88
CA ARG A 203 -5.31 12.85 9.07
C ARG A 203 -6.29 11.79 9.63
N ASN A 204 -7.59 12.02 9.46
CA ASN A 204 -8.64 11.11 9.95
C ASN A 204 -9.37 10.40 8.81
N LEU A 205 -8.86 10.44 7.58
CA LEU A 205 -9.52 9.85 6.42
C LEU A 205 -8.72 8.67 5.91
N TYR A 206 -9.35 7.50 5.88
CA TYR A 206 -8.90 6.33 5.16
C TYR A 206 -9.46 6.36 3.75
N LYS A 207 -8.58 6.26 2.78
CA LYS A 207 -8.87 6.04 1.37
C LYS A 207 -8.52 4.62 1.04
N ILE A 208 -9.48 3.83 0.59
CA ILE A 208 -9.30 2.39 0.36
C ILE A 208 -9.70 2.06 -1.07
N TRP A 209 -8.78 1.45 -1.79
CA TRP A 209 -9.01 0.86 -3.12
C TRP A 209 -9.00 -0.65 -2.99
N TYR A 210 -9.82 -1.31 -3.78
CA TYR A 210 -9.86 -2.76 -3.87
C TYR A 210 -10.42 -3.19 -5.22
N THR A 211 -10.26 -4.46 -5.57
CA THR A 211 -10.83 -5.05 -6.78
C THR A 211 -11.96 -6.00 -6.42
N ASN A 212 -13.08 -5.93 -7.16
CA ASN A 212 -14.21 -6.81 -7.00
C ASN A 212 -14.07 -8.10 -7.84
N TYR A 213 -15.11 -8.93 -7.86
CA TYR A 213 -15.13 -10.20 -8.61
C TYR A 213 -14.90 -10.03 -10.11
N ASP A 214 -15.46 -9.00 -10.71
CA ASP A 214 -15.38 -8.73 -12.16
C ASP A 214 -14.11 -8.01 -12.57
N CYS A 215 -13.13 -7.90 -11.66
CA CYS A 215 -11.90 -7.16 -11.90
C CYS A 215 -12.13 -5.66 -12.10
N ASN A 216 -13.20 -5.11 -11.55
CA ASN A 216 -13.42 -3.66 -11.48
C ASN A 216 -12.79 -3.11 -10.22
N MET A 217 -11.96 -2.11 -10.39
CA MET A 217 -11.34 -1.43 -9.26
C MET A 217 -12.32 -0.44 -8.63
N LYS A 218 -12.46 -0.51 -7.32
CA LYS A 218 -13.38 0.30 -6.51
C LYS A 218 -12.62 1.16 -5.53
N TYR A 219 -13.24 2.26 -5.14
CA TYR A 219 -12.73 3.22 -4.16
C TYR A 219 -13.79 3.53 -3.12
N ILE A 220 -13.40 3.52 -1.85
CA ILE A 220 -14.23 3.92 -0.70
C ILE A 220 -13.43 4.77 0.28
N GLU A 221 -14.15 5.54 1.10
CA GLU A 221 -13.58 6.36 2.17
C GLU A 221 -14.26 6.10 3.50
N SER A 222 -13.51 6.28 4.59
CA SER A 222 -14.01 6.22 5.96
C SER A 222 -13.15 7.05 6.90
N ASN A 223 -13.78 7.71 7.87
CA ASN A 223 -13.07 8.40 8.94
C ASN A 223 -12.74 7.49 10.14
N ASP A 224 -13.44 6.39 10.31
CA ASP A 224 -13.43 5.58 11.54
C ASP A 224 -13.39 4.06 11.29
N LEU A 225 -13.34 3.62 10.04
CA LEU A 225 -13.45 2.23 9.59
C LEU A 225 -14.75 1.52 10.04
N LYS A 226 -15.80 2.29 10.34
CA LYS A 226 -17.13 1.78 10.70
C LYS A 226 -18.19 2.18 9.69
N LYS A 227 -18.08 3.40 9.17
CA LYS A 227 -18.99 3.94 8.15
C LYS A 227 -18.20 4.29 6.91
N PHE A 228 -18.65 3.80 5.78
CA PHE A 228 -18.03 3.99 4.48
C PHE A 228 -19.00 4.71 3.55
N ASN A 229 -18.46 5.51 2.63
CA ASN A 229 -19.25 6.04 1.52
C ASN A 229 -19.65 4.90 0.56
N LYS A 230 -20.55 5.21 -0.36
CA LYS A 230 -20.89 4.31 -1.47
C LYS A 230 -19.65 4.09 -2.34
N PRO A 231 -19.31 2.85 -2.73
CA PRO A 231 -18.19 2.58 -3.61
C PRO A 231 -18.29 3.35 -4.94
N LEU A 232 -17.17 3.94 -5.34
CA LEU A 232 -16.99 4.60 -6.62
C LEU A 232 -16.16 3.72 -7.54
N ASP A 233 -16.45 3.74 -8.84
CA ASP A 233 -15.62 3.09 -9.84
C ASP A 233 -14.34 3.89 -10.09
N VAL A 234 -13.21 3.21 -10.02
CA VAL A 234 -11.92 3.76 -10.45
C VAL A 234 -11.83 3.61 -11.97
N LYS A 235 -11.49 4.69 -12.65
CA LYS A 235 -11.38 4.73 -14.10
C LYS A 235 -9.91 4.79 -14.51
N ILE A 236 -9.52 3.96 -15.45
CA ILE A 236 -8.20 3.98 -16.09
C ILE A 236 -8.45 4.30 -17.57
N LYS A 237 -7.83 5.38 -18.03
CA LYS A 237 -8.04 5.89 -19.40
C LYS A 237 -7.63 4.83 -20.43
N ASN A 238 -8.48 4.61 -21.44
CA ASN A 238 -8.23 3.69 -22.56
C ASN A 238 -7.88 2.25 -22.12
N PHE A 239 -8.49 1.76 -20.99
CA PHE A 239 -8.21 0.44 -20.47
C PHE A 239 -9.50 -0.29 -20.05
N ASP A 240 -9.73 -1.45 -20.63
CA ASP A 240 -10.93 -2.28 -20.46
C ASP A 240 -10.65 -3.74 -20.04
N LYS A 241 -9.36 -4.10 -19.87
CA LYS A 241 -8.96 -5.49 -19.59
C LYS A 241 -9.18 -5.95 -18.15
N GLY A 242 -9.69 -5.07 -17.30
CA GLY A 242 -9.90 -5.33 -15.88
C GLY A 242 -8.61 -5.36 -15.04
N VAL A 243 -8.74 -5.01 -13.78
CA VAL A 243 -7.65 -5.02 -12.78
C VAL A 243 -7.84 -6.22 -11.87
N TRP A 244 -6.89 -7.15 -11.85
CA TRP A 244 -6.97 -8.31 -10.96
C TRP A 244 -6.35 -8.02 -9.60
N HIS A 245 -5.06 -7.65 -9.58
CA HIS A 245 -4.36 -7.21 -8.37
C HIS A 245 -3.74 -5.84 -8.58
N SER A 246 -3.67 -5.06 -7.51
CA SER A 246 -3.17 -3.69 -7.59
C SER A 246 -2.50 -3.25 -6.30
N GLU A 247 -1.63 -2.24 -6.41
CA GLU A 247 -1.14 -1.45 -5.31
C GLU A 247 -1.11 0.03 -5.68
N ILE A 248 -1.63 0.87 -4.79
CA ILE A 248 -1.57 2.32 -4.91
C ILE A 248 -0.65 2.90 -3.84
N GLN A 249 0.18 3.85 -4.25
CA GLN A 249 0.96 4.70 -3.36
C GLN A 249 0.67 6.17 -3.65
N TYR A 250 0.88 7.02 -2.65
CA TYR A 250 0.74 8.47 -2.77
C TYR A 250 2.04 9.15 -2.36
N LYS A 251 2.59 9.98 -3.26
CA LYS A 251 3.81 10.74 -3.02
C LYS A 251 3.76 12.05 -3.80
N GLY A 252 4.16 13.14 -3.18
CA GLY A 252 4.30 14.42 -3.89
C GLY A 252 3.02 14.93 -4.54
N GLY A 253 1.84 14.70 -3.95
CA GLY A 253 0.55 15.15 -4.50
C GLY A 253 -0.03 14.26 -5.60
N LYS A 254 0.59 13.11 -5.90
CA LYS A 254 0.21 12.21 -6.99
C LYS A 254 0.00 10.79 -6.47
N TYR A 255 -0.95 10.09 -7.06
CA TYR A 255 -1.20 8.66 -6.85
C TYR A 255 -0.50 7.86 -7.95
N TYR A 256 0.18 6.82 -7.54
CA TYR A 256 0.91 5.88 -8.39
C TYR A 256 0.27 4.51 -8.25
N LEU A 257 -0.11 3.92 -9.36
CA LEU A 257 -0.77 2.62 -9.40
C LEU A 257 0.06 1.63 -10.22
N ILE A 258 0.45 0.53 -9.59
CA ILE A 258 0.91 -0.68 -10.28
C ILE A 258 -0.19 -1.71 -10.16
N PHE A 259 -0.57 -2.33 -11.28
CA PHE A 259 -1.63 -3.33 -11.30
C PHE A 259 -1.37 -4.40 -12.35
N MET A 260 -1.96 -5.55 -12.12
CA MET A 260 -1.92 -6.65 -13.07
C MET A 260 -3.31 -7.07 -13.55
N THR A 261 -3.34 -7.63 -14.76
CA THR A 261 -4.51 -8.28 -15.33
C THR A 261 -4.47 -9.80 -15.11
N ARG A 262 -5.58 -10.49 -15.33
CA ARG A 262 -5.64 -11.96 -15.28
C ARG A 262 -4.74 -12.65 -16.33
N ASN A 263 -4.35 -11.93 -17.36
CA ASN A 263 -3.48 -12.43 -18.44
C ASN A 263 -1.99 -12.19 -18.14
N ASN A 264 -1.61 -11.96 -16.89
CA ASN A 264 -0.22 -11.79 -16.43
C ASN A 264 0.52 -10.57 -16.99
N TYR A 265 -0.19 -9.54 -17.40
CA TYR A 265 0.41 -8.25 -17.75
C TYR A 265 0.44 -7.33 -16.55
N LEU A 266 1.60 -6.72 -16.32
CA LEU A 266 1.83 -5.73 -15.27
C LEU A 266 1.85 -4.33 -15.87
N TYR A 267 1.08 -3.42 -15.28
CA TYR A 267 0.93 -2.07 -15.78
C TYR A 267 1.23 -1.04 -14.69
N TYR A 268 1.64 0.14 -15.14
CA TYR A 268 1.84 1.32 -14.33
C TYR A 268 1.00 2.48 -14.86
N THR A 269 0.41 3.27 -13.97
CA THR A 269 -0.27 4.51 -14.29
C THR A 269 -0.29 5.47 -13.11
N GLU A 270 -0.65 6.73 -13.36
CA GLU A 270 -0.68 7.81 -12.39
C GLU A 270 -2.04 8.51 -12.34
N SER A 271 -2.32 9.18 -11.22
CA SER A 271 -3.53 9.97 -11.04
C SER A 271 -3.30 11.14 -10.09
N LYS A 272 -3.99 12.27 -10.34
CA LYS A 272 -4.02 13.41 -9.41
C LYS A 272 -5.03 13.25 -8.28
N ASN A 273 -6.06 12.44 -8.46
CA ASN A 273 -7.17 12.29 -7.51
C ASN A 273 -7.37 10.87 -6.96
N GLY A 274 -6.65 9.86 -7.51
CA GLY A 274 -6.77 8.47 -7.12
C GLY A 274 -8.03 7.74 -7.62
N ILE A 275 -8.85 8.39 -8.43
CA ILE A 275 -10.09 7.84 -9.00
C ILE A 275 -10.01 7.75 -10.53
N ASN A 276 -9.48 8.78 -11.16
CA ASN A 276 -9.26 8.83 -12.60
C ASN A 276 -7.76 8.74 -12.88
N PHE A 277 -7.34 7.61 -13.39
CA PHE A 277 -5.96 7.33 -13.75
C PHE A 277 -5.71 7.58 -15.24
N ASP A 278 -4.50 7.98 -15.56
CA ASP A 278 -4.04 8.19 -16.94
C ASP A 278 -3.99 6.84 -17.70
N GLU A 279 -3.68 6.89 -18.99
CA GLU A 279 -3.48 5.71 -19.81
C GLU A 279 -2.32 4.86 -19.27
N PRO A 280 -2.53 3.54 -19.04
CA PRO A 280 -1.52 2.72 -18.39
C PRO A 280 -0.43 2.33 -19.38
N LYS A 281 0.78 2.18 -18.87
CA LYS A 281 1.94 1.70 -19.59
C LYS A 281 2.31 0.31 -19.12
N LEU A 282 2.69 -0.55 -20.05
CA LEU A 282 3.13 -1.91 -19.74
C LEU A 282 4.50 -1.87 -19.06
N ILE A 283 4.64 -2.60 -17.95
CA ILE A 283 5.93 -2.88 -17.33
C ILE A 283 6.48 -4.14 -17.98
N ASN A 284 7.65 -4.05 -18.59
CA ASN A 284 8.32 -5.23 -19.10
C ASN A 284 8.78 -6.11 -17.94
N THR A 285 8.18 -7.29 -17.84
CA THR A 285 8.50 -8.28 -16.79
C THR A 285 9.48 -9.34 -17.27
N ASN A 286 9.89 -9.32 -18.55
CA ASN A 286 10.73 -10.32 -19.19
C ASN A 286 10.23 -11.76 -18.95
N LEU A 287 8.93 -11.93 -18.78
CA LEU A 287 8.32 -13.22 -18.44
C LEU A 287 8.57 -14.27 -19.55
N ASP A 288 8.57 -13.81 -20.80
CA ASP A 288 8.79 -14.68 -21.97
C ASP A 288 10.25 -15.16 -22.10
N GLU A 289 11.19 -14.45 -21.48
CA GLU A 289 12.62 -14.82 -21.47
C GLU A 289 12.93 -15.90 -20.42
N LEU A 290 12.04 -16.09 -19.44
CA LEU A 290 12.21 -17.11 -18.42
C LEU A 290 11.98 -18.51 -19.03
N LYS A 291 13.01 -19.34 -19.02
CA LYS A 291 12.89 -20.74 -19.44
C LYS A 291 11.98 -21.50 -18.47
N GLY A 292 10.93 -22.11 -18.97
CA GLY A 292 10.02 -22.94 -18.20
C GLY A 292 8.59 -22.91 -18.73
N THR A 293 7.79 -23.88 -18.31
CA THR A 293 6.36 -23.94 -18.62
C THR A 293 5.56 -23.25 -17.53
N TYR A 294 4.49 -22.52 -17.91
CA TYR A 294 3.56 -21.86 -16.97
C TYR A 294 4.22 -20.82 -16.06
N ASN A 295 4.92 -19.86 -16.66
CA ASN A 295 5.45 -18.71 -15.94
C ASN A 295 4.32 -17.69 -15.71
N TYR A 296 4.21 -17.22 -14.46
CA TYR A 296 3.23 -16.23 -14.06
C TYR A 296 3.89 -15.15 -13.21
N ILE A 297 3.31 -13.98 -13.20
CA ILE A 297 3.56 -12.96 -12.17
C ILE A 297 2.34 -12.87 -11.25
N TYR A 298 2.54 -12.27 -10.09
CA TYR A 298 1.44 -12.02 -9.17
C TYR A 298 1.47 -10.59 -8.62
N LYS A 299 0.59 -10.26 -7.65
CA LYS A 299 0.52 -8.92 -7.04
C LYS A 299 1.92 -8.42 -6.71
N THR A 300 2.32 -7.33 -7.35
CA THR A 300 3.60 -6.64 -7.16
C THR A 300 3.44 -5.57 -6.08
N THR A 301 4.49 -5.35 -5.29
CA THR A 301 4.63 -4.19 -4.41
C THR A 301 5.82 -3.33 -4.82
N PHE A 302 5.79 -2.04 -4.46
CA PHE A 302 6.85 -1.12 -4.83
C PHE A 302 7.12 -0.07 -3.76
N ILE A 303 8.29 0.58 -3.84
CA ILE A 303 8.68 1.73 -3.02
C ILE A 303 9.12 2.84 -3.96
N LEU A 304 8.63 4.06 -3.68
CA LEU A 304 9.12 5.28 -4.34
C LEU A 304 9.98 6.05 -3.34
N ARG A 305 11.31 6.10 -3.57
CA ARG A 305 12.23 6.84 -2.70
C ARG A 305 13.25 7.63 -3.50
N GLY A 306 13.51 8.90 -3.08
CA GLY A 306 14.37 9.80 -3.84
C GLY A 306 13.89 9.88 -5.29
N ASN A 307 14.81 9.67 -6.20
CA ASN A 307 14.59 9.55 -7.64
C ASN A 307 14.48 8.10 -8.14
N GLY A 308 14.22 7.13 -7.24
CA GLY A 308 14.15 5.71 -7.58
C GLY A 308 12.82 5.05 -7.33
N ILE A 309 12.63 3.93 -8.02
CA ILE A 309 11.58 2.95 -7.78
C ILE A 309 12.20 1.59 -7.45
N GLU A 310 11.63 0.91 -6.49
CA GLU A 310 12.05 -0.41 -6.05
C GLU A 310 10.84 -1.34 -6.13
N LEU A 311 10.95 -2.42 -6.89
CA LEU A 311 9.87 -3.35 -7.21
C LEU A 311 10.17 -4.72 -6.58
N TYR A 312 9.13 -5.34 -6.00
CA TYR A 312 9.15 -6.73 -5.55
C TYR A 312 8.05 -7.47 -6.29
N ILE A 313 8.44 -8.33 -7.21
CA ILE A 313 7.54 -9.01 -8.14
C ILE A 313 7.57 -10.51 -7.86
N PRO A 314 6.47 -11.12 -7.37
CA PRO A 314 6.40 -12.57 -7.28
C PRO A 314 6.25 -13.18 -8.66
N TYR A 315 7.16 -14.07 -9.01
CA TYR A 315 7.13 -14.88 -10.24
C TYR A 315 6.90 -16.35 -9.88
N LYS A 316 6.09 -17.02 -10.66
CA LYS A 316 6.03 -18.48 -10.65
C LYS A 316 6.90 -19.02 -11.78
N VAL A 317 8.00 -19.65 -11.43
CA VAL A 317 8.98 -20.20 -12.36
C VAL A 317 9.17 -21.67 -12.07
N ASN A 318 9.00 -22.54 -13.08
CA ASN A 318 9.07 -23.98 -12.91
C ASN A 318 8.16 -24.52 -11.79
N GLY A 319 6.95 -23.97 -11.69
CA GLY A 319 5.95 -24.36 -10.71
C GLY A 319 6.11 -23.77 -9.31
N ARG A 320 7.20 -23.05 -9.01
CA ARG A 320 7.51 -22.47 -7.71
C ARG A 320 7.47 -20.95 -7.71
N TRP A 321 6.94 -20.35 -6.65
CA TRP A 321 6.94 -18.90 -6.46
C TRP A 321 8.31 -18.43 -5.97
N LYS A 322 8.81 -17.37 -6.62
CA LYS A 322 10.07 -16.71 -6.29
C LYS A 322 9.89 -15.21 -6.32
N MET A 323 10.58 -14.49 -5.46
CA MET A 323 10.54 -13.03 -5.46
C MET A 323 11.66 -12.46 -6.31
N TYR A 324 11.31 -11.60 -7.28
CA TYR A 324 12.27 -10.81 -8.05
C TYR A 324 12.30 -9.40 -7.51
N HIS A 325 13.48 -8.93 -7.16
CA HIS A 325 13.75 -7.60 -6.66
C HIS A 325 14.43 -6.78 -7.75
N LYS A 326 13.87 -5.60 -8.06
CA LYS A 326 14.38 -4.70 -9.08
C LYS A 326 14.40 -3.28 -8.54
N VAL A 327 15.56 -2.63 -8.57
CA VAL A 327 15.77 -1.23 -8.20
C VAL A 327 16.27 -0.47 -9.40
N MET A 328 15.68 0.68 -9.69
CA MET A 328 16.11 1.56 -10.79
C MET A 328 15.80 3.02 -10.51
N THR A 329 16.46 3.91 -11.26
CA THR A 329 16.06 5.31 -11.25
C THR A 329 14.68 5.49 -11.89
N LEU A 330 13.94 6.51 -11.48
CA LEU A 330 12.64 6.82 -12.10
C LEU A 330 12.81 7.14 -13.59
N ASP A 331 13.91 7.79 -13.97
CA ASP A 331 14.20 8.09 -15.38
C ASP A 331 14.35 6.81 -16.21
N ASN A 332 15.07 5.81 -15.71
CA ASN A 332 15.20 4.55 -16.40
C ASN A 332 13.90 3.74 -16.40
N PHE A 333 13.15 3.78 -15.29
CA PHE A 333 11.82 3.20 -15.25
C PHE A 333 10.89 3.79 -16.32
N TYR A 334 10.82 5.11 -16.43
CA TYR A 334 10.00 5.76 -17.46
C TYR A 334 10.50 5.50 -18.90
N LYS A 335 11.81 5.33 -19.11
CA LYS A 335 12.34 4.88 -20.40
C LYS A 335 11.87 3.48 -20.75
N GLU A 336 11.96 2.53 -19.80
CA GLU A 336 11.48 1.16 -20.01
C GLU A 336 9.98 1.09 -20.32
N LEU A 337 9.16 1.97 -19.69
CA LEU A 337 7.72 2.03 -19.95
C LEU A 337 7.36 2.59 -21.36
N ASN A 338 8.31 3.19 -22.07
CA ASN A 338 8.09 3.81 -23.38
C ASN A 338 8.69 2.99 -24.52
N ASN A 339 9.43 1.91 -24.21
CA ASN A 339 9.96 0.95 -25.16
C ASN A 339 9.02 -0.25 -25.35
#